data_53b4f9cac7b0d16703aadaeed6568d31
#
_entry.id   53b4f9cac7b0d16703aadaeed6568d31
#
_cell.length_a   1.000
_cell.length_b   1.000
_cell.length_c   1.000
_cell.angle_alpha   90.00
_cell.angle_beta   90.00
_cell.angle_gamma   90.00
#
_symmetry.space_group_name_H-M   'P 1'
#
loop_
_entity.id
_entity.type
_entity.pdbx_description
1 polymer ?
#
loop_
_entity_poly.entity_id
_entity_poly.type
_entity_poly.pdbx_seq_one_letter_code
_entity_poly.pdbx_strand_id
1 'polypeptide(L)'
;MASEKKSEATRQRIHAVTAELFHRKGYLSTSMRDIAAAAGMKSGSLYYYYESKEALLAAILNEGIDETIAALKAALAELPHGSSVRSRFKAAMVTAMRRIANSGDMAVASSRTLELLRESDYAEQARHRQAYNRFWRDLLDEGKKRGEIRSSLSDVFASMWAIGAMSFLTEWYDPNRSSIDEVAEEFVKLLFDGITARKRQAGAASKTS
;
A
#
# COMPACT_ATOMS: atom_id res chain seq x y z
N MET A 1 16.27 17.42 20.51
CA MET A 1 15.77 18.07 19.26
C MET A 1 16.80 18.12 18.13
N ALA A 2 17.96 18.79 18.20
CA ALA A 2 18.93 18.83 17.08
C ALA A 2 19.60 17.46 16.81
N SER A 3 19.94 16.69 17.83
CA SER A 3 20.54 15.35 17.72
C SER A 3 19.54 14.33 17.13
N GLU A 4 18.28 14.38 17.54
CA GLU A 4 17.22 13.51 17.04
C GLU A 4 16.93 13.78 15.56
N LYS A 5 16.84 15.05 15.14
CA LYS A 5 16.68 15.42 13.72
C LYS A 5 17.85 14.93 12.86
N LYS A 6 19.09 14.97 13.38
CA LYS A 6 20.26 14.47 12.67
C LYS A 6 20.24 12.94 12.56
N SER A 7 19.80 12.26 13.60
CA SER A 7 19.62 10.80 13.60
C SER A 7 18.56 10.38 12.59
N GLU A 8 17.42 11.08 12.56
CA GLU A 8 16.32 10.82 11.63
C GLU A 8 16.74 11.03 10.16
N ALA A 9 17.38 12.16 9.84
CA ALA A 9 17.92 12.41 8.51
C ALA A 9 18.92 11.33 8.06
N THR A 10 19.69 10.77 9.02
CA THR A 10 20.62 9.68 8.72
C THR A 10 19.88 8.37 8.43
N ARG A 11 18.81 8.05 9.19
CA ARG A 11 17.97 6.87 8.93
C ARG A 11 17.33 6.94 7.55
N GLN A 12 16.71 8.06 7.21
CA GLN A 12 16.09 8.28 5.89
C GLN A 12 17.11 8.11 4.75
N ARG A 13 18.32 8.62 4.90
CA ARG A 13 19.39 8.41 3.92
C ARG A 13 19.78 6.94 3.79
N ILE A 14 19.92 6.22 4.91
CA ILE A 14 20.20 4.77 4.91
C ILE A 14 19.09 4.03 4.18
N HIS A 15 17.83 4.32 4.48
CA HIS A 15 16.66 3.69 3.84
C HIS A 15 16.66 3.93 2.33
N ALA A 16 16.85 5.18 1.89
CA ALA A 16 16.83 5.55 0.47
C ALA A 16 17.91 4.80 -0.34
N VAL A 17 19.17 4.81 0.14
CA VAL A 17 20.26 4.12 -0.58
C VAL A 17 20.13 2.60 -0.52
N THR A 18 19.54 2.07 0.55
CA THR A 18 19.28 0.63 0.68
C THR A 18 18.21 0.18 -0.31
N ALA A 19 17.11 0.93 -0.40
CA ALA A 19 16.05 0.67 -1.36
C ALA A 19 16.59 0.67 -2.80
N GLU A 20 17.41 1.65 -3.16
CA GLU A 20 18.05 1.72 -4.47
C GLU A 20 18.98 0.52 -4.74
N LEU A 21 19.78 0.13 -3.75
CA LEU A 21 20.68 -1.02 -3.88
C LEU A 21 19.90 -2.34 -4.04
N PHE A 22 18.84 -2.53 -3.27
CA PHE A 22 17.99 -3.72 -3.37
C PHE A 22 17.27 -3.79 -4.72
N HIS A 23 16.82 -2.65 -5.24
CA HIS A 23 16.26 -2.57 -6.59
C HIS A 23 17.29 -2.94 -7.66
N ARG A 24 18.50 -2.36 -7.63
CA ARG A 24 19.51 -2.55 -8.69
C ARG A 24 20.25 -3.87 -8.64
N LYS A 25 20.59 -4.37 -7.45
CA LYS A 25 21.44 -5.57 -7.26
C LYS A 25 20.68 -6.76 -6.69
N GLY A 26 19.46 -6.54 -6.20
CA GLY A 26 18.70 -7.53 -5.43
C GLY A 26 19.15 -7.59 -3.96
N TYR A 27 18.23 -8.06 -3.11
CA TYR A 27 18.46 -8.19 -1.67
C TYR A 27 19.64 -9.12 -1.34
N LEU A 28 19.69 -10.31 -1.95
CA LEU A 28 20.70 -11.32 -1.64
C LEU A 28 22.12 -10.86 -2.00
N SER A 29 22.27 -10.11 -3.09
CA SER A 29 23.56 -9.63 -3.59
C SER A 29 24.05 -8.33 -2.95
N THR A 30 23.28 -7.75 -2.03
CA THR A 30 23.63 -6.52 -1.33
C THR A 30 24.10 -6.83 0.08
N SER A 31 25.28 -6.33 0.46
CA SER A 31 25.84 -6.48 1.81
C SER A 31 25.66 -5.20 2.65
N MET A 32 25.75 -5.33 3.99
CA MET A 32 25.79 -4.18 4.91
C MET A 32 26.97 -3.23 4.60
N ARG A 33 28.07 -3.74 4.05
CA ARG A 33 29.21 -2.90 3.63
C ARG A 33 28.87 -2.06 2.40
N ASP A 34 28.16 -2.64 1.41
CA ASP A 34 27.70 -1.90 0.24
C ASP A 34 26.76 -0.76 0.64
N ILE A 35 25.82 -1.06 1.56
CA ILE A 35 24.87 -0.07 2.09
C ILE A 35 25.61 1.05 2.82
N ALA A 36 26.56 0.74 3.70
CA ALA A 36 27.34 1.72 4.43
C ALA A 36 28.13 2.63 3.47
N ALA A 37 28.78 2.04 2.46
CA ALA A 37 29.52 2.76 1.43
C ALA A 37 28.60 3.73 0.64
N ALA A 38 27.43 3.25 0.20
CA ALA A 38 26.45 4.06 -0.52
C ALA A 38 25.85 5.18 0.36
N ALA A 39 25.69 4.92 1.68
CA ALA A 39 25.25 5.93 2.64
C ALA A 39 26.36 6.93 3.06
N GLY A 40 27.58 6.77 2.54
CA GLY A 40 28.72 7.62 2.89
C GLY A 40 29.15 7.49 4.34
N MET A 41 29.09 6.28 4.91
CA MET A 41 29.42 6.03 6.31
C MET A 41 30.28 4.77 6.51
N LYS A 42 30.92 4.67 7.67
CA LYS A 42 31.67 3.46 8.03
C LYS A 42 30.70 2.33 8.39
N SER A 43 31.06 1.08 8.08
CA SER A 43 30.21 -0.09 8.41
C SER A 43 29.82 -0.16 9.89
N GLY A 44 30.76 0.13 10.82
CA GLY A 44 30.46 0.18 12.24
C GLY A 44 29.38 1.21 12.62
N SER A 45 29.32 2.34 11.89
CA SER A 45 28.26 3.33 12.09
C SER A 45 26.91 2.84 11.60
N LEU A 46 26.86 2.05 10.54
CA LEU A 46 25.61 1.44 10.07
C LEU A 46 25.09 0.41 11.10
N TYR A 47 25.97 -0.42 11.65
CA TYR A 47 25.59 -1.39 12.69
C TYR A 47 25.08 -0.75 14.00
N TYR A 48 25.41 0.52 14.25
CA TYR A 48 24.79 1.29 15.33
C TYR A 48 23.29 1.55 15.09
N TYR A 49 22.88 1.70 13.84
CA TYR A 49 21.46 1.92 13.47
C TYR A 49 20.69 0.62 13.27
N TYR A 50 21.30 -0.37 12.64
CA TYR A 50 20.65 -1.63 12.27
C TYR A 50 21.61 -2.81 12.49
N GLU A 51 21.22 -3.74 13.36
CA GLU A 51 22.06 -4.89 13.73
C GLU A 51 22.26 -5.90 12.60
N SER A 52 21.38 -5.91 11.59
CA SER A 52 21.45 -6.81 10.44
C SER A 52 20.77 -6.21 9.20
N LYS A 53 20.98 -6.85 8.06
CA LYS A 53 20.31 -6.51 6.81
C LYS A 53 18.81 -6.80 6.87
N GLU A 54 18.42 -7.83 7.59
CA GLU A 54 17.03 -8.22 7.84
C GLU A 54 16.31 -7.17 8.69
N ALA A 55 16.94 -6.70 9.77
CA ALA A 55 16.39 -5.63 10.59
C ALA A 55 16.24 -4.31 9.82
N LEU A 56 17.20 -3.98 8.96
CA LEU A 56 17.11 -2.82 8.08
C LEU A 56 15.98 -2.97 7.05
N LEU A 57 15.84 -4.15 6.44
CA LEU A 57 14.75 -4.45 5.54
C LEU A 57 13.38 -4.30 6.23
N ALA A 58 13.24 -4.90 7.43
CA ALA A 58 12.01 -4.79 8.21
C ALA A 58 11.64 -3.33 8.50
N ALA A 59 12.61 -2.51 8.91
CA ALA A 59 12.40 -1.09 9.17
C ALA A 59 11.92 -0.34 7.93
N ILE A 60 12.54 -0.57 6.76
CA ILE A 60 12.12 0.04 5.48
C ILE A 60 10.70 -0.38 5.10
N LEU A 61 10.36 -1.65 5.25
CA LEU A 61 9.03 -2.16 4.94
C LEU A 61 7.96 -1.56 5.86
N ASN A 62 8.24 -1.45 7.16
CA ASN A 62 7.34 -0.87 8.15
C ASN A 62 7.09 0.62 7.87
N GLU A 63 8.15 1.40 7.64
CA GLU A 63 8.06 2.81 7.28
C GLU A 63 7.24 3.01 5.99
N GLY A 64 7.49 2.21 4.95
CA GLY A 64 6.74 2.27 3.70
C GLY A 64 5.23 2.00 3.87
N ILE A 65 4.86 1.09 4.79
CA ILE A 65 3.45 0.85 5.14
C ILE A 65 2.86 2.06 5.86
N ASP A 66 3.56 2.60 6.86
CA ASP A 66 3.08 3.73 7.65
C ASP A 66 2.92 4.98 6.79
N GLU A 67 3.89 5.28 5.94
CA GLU A 67 3.79 6.36 4.95
C GLU A 67 2.61 6.16 3.99
N THR A 68 2.37 4.91 3.57
CA THR A 68 1.23 4.61 2.71
C THR A 68 -0.09 4.90 3.43
N ILE A 69 -0.25 4.43 4.67
CA ILE A 69 -1.43 4.72 5.48
C ILE A 69 -1.62 6.24 5.67
N ALA A 70 -0.54 6.98 5.94
CA ALA A 70 -0.59 8.43 6.07
C ALA A 70 -1.05 9.11 4.77
N ALA A 71 -0.52 8.69 3.62
CA ALA A 71 -0.92 9.20 2.30
C ALA A 71 -2.39 8.89 1.99
N LEU A 72 -2.85 7.68 2.32
CA LEU A 72 -4.27 7.30 2.15
C LEU A 72 -5.19 8.19 2.98
N LYS A 73 -4.86 8.42 4.26
CA LYS A 73 -5.63 9.30 5.15
C LYS A 73 -5.65 10.73 4.63
N ALA A 74 -4.52 11.25 4.16
CA ALA A 74 -4.43 12.59 3.59
C ALA A 74 -5.32 12.72 2.34
N ALA A 75 -5.27 11.77 1.41
CA ALA A 75 -6.11 11.76 0.22
C ALA A 75 -7.62 11.72 0.56
N LEU A 76 -8.01 11.02 1.62
CA LEU A 76 -9.41 11.03 2.07
C LEU A 76 -9.82 12.35 2.72
N ALA A 77 -8.90 13.05 3.39
CA ALA A 77 -9.16 14.34 4.02
C ALA A 77 -9.37 15.48 3.01
N GLU A 78 -8.80 15.36 1.82
CA GLU A 78 -8.96 16.32 0.71
C GLU A 78 -10.32 16.20 0.00
N LEU A 79 -11.05 15.11 0.21
CA LEU A 79 -12.34 14.91 -0.42
C LEU A 79 -13.42 15.81 0.22
N PRO A 80 -14.41 16.28 -0.55
CA PRO A 80 -15.53 17.01 -0.02
C PRO A 80 -16.25 16.28 1.11
N HIS A 81 -16.72 17.02 2.11
CA HIS A 81 -17.53 16.45 3.19
C HIS A 81 -18.74 15.71 2.62
N GLY A 82 -19.02 14.53 3.16
CA GLY A 82 -20.14 13.71 2.69
C GLY A 82 -19.86 12.88 1.43
N SER A 83 -18.63 12.90 0.91
CA SER A 83 -18.25 12.04 -0.22
C SER A 83 -18.67 10.59 -0.01
N SER A 84 -19.18 9.95 -1.06
CA SER A 84 -19.62 8.56 -1.01
C SER A 84 -18.45 7.63 -0.67
N VAL A 85 -18.75 6.47 -0.06
CA VAL A 85 -17.73 5.46 0.21
C VAL A 85 -17.07 4.97 -1.07
N ARG A 86 -17.81 4.88 -2.17
CA ARG A 86 -17.25 4.59 -3.50
C ARG A 86 -16.16 5.59 -3.91
N SER A 87 -16.42 6.90 -3.76
CA SER A 87 -15.44 7.94 -4.10
C SER A 87 -14.23 7.91 -3.17
N ARG A 88 -14.44 7.69 -1.89
CA ARG A 88 -13.37 7.53 -0.87
C ARG A 88 -12.50 6.31 -1.17
N PHE A 89 -13.14 5.18 -1.50
CA PHE A 89 -12.44 3.95 -1.86
C PHE A 89 -11.61 4.13 -3.14
N LYS A 90 -12.15 4.83 -4.16
CA LYS A 90 -11.42 5.18 -5.36
C LYS A 90 -10.19 6.03 -5.07
N ALA A 91 -10.34 7.11 -4.29
CA ALA A 91 -9.22 7.98 -3.94
C ALA A 91 -8.10 7.23 -3.20
N ALA A 92 -8.49 6.38 -2.25
CA ALA A 92 -7.54 5.52 -1.54
C ALA A 92 -6.84 4.56 -2.52
N MET A 93 -7.57 3.91 -3.42
CA MET A 93 -7.03 2.96 -4.39
C MET A 93 -6.04 3.63 -5.36
N VAL A 94 -6.40 4.80 -5.91
CA VAL A 94 -5.50 5.61 -6.76
C VAL A 94 -4.21 5.94 -6.02
N THR A 95 -4.31 6.40 -4.77
CA THR A 95 -3.15 6.75 -3.94
C THR A 95 -2.26 5.53 -3.69
N ALA A 96 -2.84 4.38 -3.32
CA ALA A 96 -2.08 3.14 -3.11
C ALA A 96 -1.38 2.67 -4.39
N MET A 97 -2.10 2.64 -5.51
CA MET A 97 -1.55 2.22 -6.80
C MET A 97 -0.43 3.13 -7.28
N ARG A 98 -0.56 4.47 -7.14
CA ARG A 98 0.51 5.41 -7.46
C ARG A 98 1.76 5.16 -6.63
N ARG A 99 1.60 4.90 -5.34
CA ARG A 99 2.74 4.56 -4.48
C ARG A 99 3.41 3.25 -4.92
N ILE A 100 2.64 2.22 -5.23
CA ILE A 100 3.16 0.94 -5.73
C ILE A 100 3.91 1.16 -7.06
N ALA A 101 3.32 1.85 -8.02
CA ALA A 101 3.93 2.12 -9.32
C ALA A 101 5.24 2.93 -9.19
N ASN A 102 5.31 3.88 -8.24
CA ASN A 102 6.49 4.71 -8.00
C ASN A 102 7.55 4.02 -7.12
N SER A 103 7.18 3.00 -6.34
CA SER A 103 8.11 2.30 -5.43
C SER A 103 8.99 1.28 -6.16
N GLY A 104 8.75 1.04 -7.45
CA GLY A 104 9.47 0.04 -8.22
C GLY A 104 9.38 -1.35 -7.58
N ASP A 105 10.44 -2.16 -7.75
CA ASP A 105 10.48 -3.53 -7.25
C ASP A 105 10.44 -3.68 -5.72
N MET A 106 10.48 -2.58 -4.94
CA MET A 106 10.34 -2.65 -3.48
C MET A 106 8.98 -3.19 -3.03
N ALA A 107 7.90 -2.88 -3.77
CA ALA A 107 6.59 -3.44 -3.48
C ALA A 107 6.54 -4.96 -3.78
N VAL A 108 7.21 -5.38 -4.85
CA VAL A 108 7.37 -6.81 -5.23
C VAL A 108 8.33 -7.52 -4.27
N ALA A 109 9.44 -6.87 -3.92
CA ALA A 109 10.39 -7.39 -2.96
C ALA A 109 9.73 -7.66 -1.59
N SER A 110 8.76 -6.83 -1.17
CA SER A 110 8.12 -6.96 0.13
C SER A 110 7.35 -8.28 0.32
N SER A 111 6.68 -8.79 -0.70
CA SER A 111 5.93 -10.06 -0.60
C SER A 111 6.86 -11.27 -0.63
N ARG A 112 7.93 -11.21 -1.44
CA ARG A 112 8.92 -12.29 -1.60
C ARG A 112 9.99 -12.32 -0.51
N THR A 113 10.24 -11.19 0.15
CA THR A 113 11.28 -11.07 1.18
C THR A 113 10.76 -11.25 2.61
N LEU A 114 9.45 -11.34 2.82
CA LEU A 114 8.88 -11.61 4.15
C LEU A 114 9.42 -12.92 4.75
N GLU A 115 9.66 -13.94 3.93
CA GLU A 115 10.23 -15.22 4.37
C GLU A 115 11.70 -15.10 4.84
N LEU A 116 12.36 -13.98 4.53
CA LEU A 116 13.74 -13.72 4.92
C LEU A 116 13.85 -12.94 6.23
N LEU A 117 12.71 -12.46 6.77
CA LEU A 117 12.70 -11.76 8.06
C LEU A 117 12.87 -12.73 9.21
N ARG A 118 13.58 -12.30 10.26
CA ARG A 118 13.61 -13.02 11.53
C ARG A 118 12.23 -13.04 12.18
N GLU A 119 11.97 -14.00 13.02
CA GLU A 119 10.65 -14.15 13.68
C GLU A 119 10.22 -12.88 14.44
N SER A 120 11.14 -12.19 15.11
CA SER A 120 10.89 -10.93 15.80
C SER A 120 10.47 -9.81 14.84
N ASP A 121 11.18 -9.67 13.73
CA ASP A 121 10.94 -8.64 12.73
C ASP A 121 9.64 -8.92 11.95
N TYR A 122 9.33 -10.21 11.76
CA TYR A 122 8.07 -10.64 11.17
C TYR A 122 6.86 -10.26 12.03
N ALA A 123 6.95 -10.42 13.36
CA ALA A 123 5.87 -10.07 14.28
C ALA A 123 5.58 -8.54 14.28
N GLU A 124 6.61 -7.70 14.20
CA GLU A 124 6.47 -6.26 14.08
C GLU A 124 5.86 -5.86 12.72
N GLN A 125 6.39 -6.39 11.65
CA GLN A 125 5.90 -6.15 10.30
C GLN A 125 4.44 -6.61 10.14
N ALA A 126 4.03 -7.71 10.81
CA ALA A 126 2.64 -8.16 10.81
C ALA A 126 1.70 -7.13 11.45
N ARG A 127 2.13 -6.37 12.47
CA ARG A 127 1.33 -5.28 13.08
C ARG A 127 1.09 -4.15 12.09
N HIS A 128 2.11 -3.70 11.34
CA HIS A 128 1.98 -2.67 10.31
C HIS A 128 1.05 -3.13 9.18
N ARG A 129 1.19 -4.37 8.71
CA ARG A 129 0.28 -4.96 7.73
C ARG A 129 -1.16 -5.04 8.23
N GLN A 130 -1.36 -5.40 9.51
CA GLN A 130 -2.70 -5.40 10.11
C GLN A 130 -3.30 -3.99 10.16
N ALA A 131 -2.50 -2.94 10.43
CA ALA A 131 -2.96 -1.56 10.39
C ALA A 131 -3.40 -1.15 8.97
N TYR A 132 -2.63 -1.52 7.94
CA TYR A 132 -3.00 -1.31 6.54
C TYR A 132 -4.29 -2.05 6.16
N ASN A 133 -4.40 -3.33 6.53
CA ASN A 133 -5.62 -4.12 6.28
C ASN A 133 -6.83 -3.55 7.03
N ARG A 134 -6.62 -3.02 8.23
CA ARG A 134 -7.68 -2.36 9.02
C ARG A 134 -8.19 -1.11 8.32
N PHE A 135 -7.30 -0.27 7.78
CA PHE A 135 -7.71 0.92 7.01
C PHE A 135 -8.75 0.57 5.92
N TRP A 136 -8.50 -0.46 5.12
CA TRP A 136 -9.43 -0.87 4.05
C TRP A 136 -10.74 -1.43 4.60
N ARG A 137 -10.68 -2.21 5.68
CA ARG A 137 -11.89 -2.74 6.33
C ARG A 137 -12.75 -1.65 6.95
N ASP A 138 -12.14 -0.68 7.63
CA ASP A 138 -12.84 0.43 8.25
C ASP A 138 -13.58 1.27 7.21
N LEU A 139 -12.99 1.45 6.02
CA LEU A 139 -13.62 2.15 4.90
C LEU A 139 -14.85 1.40 4.36
N LEU A 140 -14.79 0.07 4.28
CA LEU A 140 -15.93 -0.76 3.89
C LEU A 140 -17.02 -0.78 4.97
N ASP A 141 -16.65 -0.86 6.25
CA ASP A 141 -17.58 -0.83 7.38
C ASP A 141 -18.31 0.52 7.46
N GLU A 142 -17.62 1.65 7.22
CA GLU A 142 -18.25 2.96 7.06
C GLU A 142 -19.34 2.92 5.99
N GLY A 143 -19.07 2.29 4.84
CA GLY A 143 -20.05 2.15 3.77
C GLY A 143 -21.27 1.35 4.15
N LYS A 144 -21.11 0.30 4.95
CA LYS A 144 -22.25 -0.46 5.50
C LYS A 144 -23.08 0.40 6.47
N LYS A 145 -22.42 1.10 7.39
CA LYS A 145 -23.11 2.00 8.35
C LYS A 145 -23.90 3.09 7.65
N ARG A 146 -23.42 3.57 6.51
CA ARG A 146 -24.09 4.58 5.69
C ARG A 146 -25.14 3.99 4.73
N GLY A 147 -25.29 2.68 4.69
CA GLY A 147 -26.21 1.98 3.75
C GLY A 147 -25.75 2.02 2.29
N GLU A 148 -24.52 2.44 2.01
CA GLU A 148 -23.95 2.46 0.66
C GLU A 148 -23.40 1.10 0.21
N ILE A 149 -23.09 0.23 1.17
CA ILE A 149 -22.63 -1.15 0.95
C ILE A 149 -23.60 -2.12 1.64
N ARG A 150 -23.91 -3.22 0.96
CA ARG A 150 -24.77 -4.29 1.52
C ARG A 150 -24.13 -4.87 2.78
N SER A 151 -24.94 -5.06 3.84
CA SER A 151 -24.49 -5.61 5.14
C SER A 151 -23.94 -7.03 5.04
N SER A 152 -24.38 -7.82 4.04
CA SER A 152 -23.92 -9.19 3.80
C SER A 152 -22.53 -9.31 3.18
N LEU A 153 -21.89 -8.20 2.74
CA LEU A 153 -20.55 -8.23 2.22
C LEU A 153 -19.55 -8.53 3.35
N SER A 154 -18.65 -9.48 3.16
CA SER A 154 -17.55 -9.71 4.08
C SER A 154 -16.46 -8.65 3.89
N ASP A 155 -16.22 -7.81 4.92
CA ASP A 155 -15.17 -6.78 4.88
C ASP A 155 -13.78 -7.39 4.72
N VAL A 156 -13.57 -8.56 5.32
CA VAL A 156 -12.32 -9.30 5.23
C VAL A 156 -12.03 -9.68 3.78
N PHE A 157 -12.98 -10.37 3.11
CA PHE A 157 -12.76 -10.80 1.73
C PHE A 157 -12.69 -9.63 0.75
N ALA A 158 -13.54 -8.61 0.92
CA ALA A 158 -13.52 -7.43 0.07
C ALA A 158 -12.21 -6.63 0.20
N SER A 159 -11.69 -6.46 1.41
CA SER A 159 -10.40 -5.80 1.63
C SER A 159 -9.23 -6.64 1.09
N MET A 160 -9.24 -7.95 1.30
CA MET A 160 -8.23 -8.86 0.74
C MET A 160 -8.24 -8.86 -0.78
N TRP A 161 -9.42 -8.82 -1.40
CA TRP A 161 -9.54 -8.71 -2.85
C TRP A 161 -8.91 -7.40 -3.36
N ALA A 162 -9.26 -6.26 -2.75
CA ALA A 162 -8.73 -4.96 -3.15
C ALA A 162 -7.19 -4.88 -3.00
N ILE A 163 -6.66 -5.35 -1.86
CA ILE A 163 -5.21 -5.38 -1.61
C ILE A 163 -4.52 -6.33 -2.58
N GLY A 164 -5.06 -7.53 -2.79
CA GLY A 164 -4.51 -8.51 -3.72
C GLY A 164 -4.48 -8.00 -5.16
N ALA A 165 -5.56 -7.34 -5.62
CA ALA A 165 -5.63 -6.74 -6.95
C ALA A 165 -4.53 -5.68 -7.16
N MET A 166 -4.21 -4.89 -6.13
CA MET A 166 -3.14 -3.89 -6.19
C MET A 166 -1.73 -4.49 -6.06
N SER A 167 -1.57 -5.58 -5.32
CA SER A 167 -0.24 -6.16 -5.02
C SER A 167 0.51 -6.64 -6.26
N PHE A 168 -0.20 -7.01 -7.31
CA PHE A 168 0.39 -7.46 -8.57
C PHE A 168 0.45 -6.36 -9.64
N LEU A 169 0.19 -5.10 -9.28
CA LEU A 169 0.18 -3.98 -10.23
C LEU A 169 1.49 -3.89 -11.01
N THR A 170 2.63 -4.08 -10.36
CA THR A 170 3.96 -4.00 -10.97
C THR A 170 4.25 -5.07 -12.02
N GLU A 171 3.50 -6.19 -12.01
CA GLU A 171 3.72 -7.30 -12.94
C GLU A 171 3.03 -7.08 -14.30
N TRP A 172 1.97 -6.26 -14.36
CA TRP A 172 1.14 -6.12 -15.56
C TRP A 172 0.83 -4.68 -15.95
N TYR A 173 1.03 -3.70 -15.08
CA TYR A 173 0.68 -2.31 -15.35
C TYR A 173 1.64 -1.69 -16.37
N ASP A 174 1.07 -1.14 -17.44
CA ASP A 174 1.80 -0.40 -18.47
C ASP A 174 1.23 1.03 -18.54
N PRO A 175 2.00 2.06 -18.14
CA PRO A 175 1.55 3.45 -18.17
C PRO A 175 1.25 3.99 -19.57
N ASN A 176 1.74 3.31 -20.63
CA ASN A 176 1.45 3.66 -22.01
C ASN A 176 0.05 3.19 -22.48
N ARG A 177 -0.56 2.25 -21.74
CA ARG A 177 -1.89 1.69 -22.08
C ARG A 177 -3.02 2.31 -21.29
N SER A 178 -2.79 2.59 -20.00
CA SER A 178 -3.81 3.11 -19.10
C SER A 178 -3.20 3.94 -18.00
N SER A 179 -3.89 4.98 -17.56
CA SER A 179 -3.53 5.72 -16.36
C SER A 179 -3.90 4.94 -15.09
N ILE A 180 -3.24 5.24 -13.99
CA ILE A 180 -3.61 4.68 -12.66
C ILE A 180 -5.06 4.99 -12.31
N ASP A 181 -5.56 6.17 -12.68
CA ASP A 181 -6.94 6.58 -12.40
C ASP A 181 -7.96 5.72 -13.14
N GLU A 182 -7.70 5.36 -14.40
CA GLU A 182 -8.52 4.44 -15.19
C GLU A 182 -8.51 3.04 -14.62
N VAL A 183 -7.33 2.53 -14.25
CA VAL A 183 -7.20 1.20 -13.63
C VAL A 183 -7.96 1.14 -12.30
N ALA A 184 -7.80 2.15 -11.45
CA ALA A 184 -8.50 2.23 -10.18
C ALA A 184 -10.02 2.33 -10.36
N GLU A 185 -10.50 3.08 -11.37
CA GLU A 185 -11.92 3.17 -11.70
C GLU A 185 -12.50 1.81 -12.08
N GLU A 186 -11.80 1.03 -12.91
CA GLU A 186 -12.26 -0.30 -13.30
C GLU A 186 -12.28 -1.26 -12.10
N PHE A 187 -11.28 -1.20 -11.22
CA PHE A 187 -11.28 -2.02 -10.00
C PHE A 187 -12.41 -1.64 -9.04
N VAL A 188 -12.68 -0.34 -8.90
CA VAL A 188 -13.81 0.15 -8.11
C VAL A 188 -15.15 -0.30 -8.70
N LYS A 189 -15.31 -0.25 -10.03
CA LYS A 189 -16.49 -0.79 -10.70
C LYS A 189 -16.67 -2.28 -10.43
N LEU A 190 -15.63 -3.08 -10.56
CA LEU A 190 -15.67 -4.51 -10.27
C LEU A 190 -16.09 -4.80 -8.82
N LEU A 191 -15.57 -4.04 -7.86
CA LEU A 191 -15.90 -4.23 -6.46
C LEU A 191 -17.32 -3.78 -6.10
N PHE A 192 -17.72 -2.60 -6.55
CA PHE A 192 -18.99 -1.98 -6.14
C PHE A 192 -20.18 -2.42 -7.01
N ASP A 193 -19.96 -2.64 -8.29
CA ASP A 193 -21.03 -2.99 -9.24
C ASP A 193 -21.06 -4.49 -9.55
N GLY A 194 -19.95 -5.21 -9.33
CA GLY A 194 -19.76 -6.62 -9.70
C GLY A 194 -19.65 -6.80 -11.21
N ILE A 195 -19.61 -8.06 -11.65
CA ILE A 195 -19.47 -8.46 -13.07
C ILE A 195 -20.81 -8.87 -13.73
N THR A 196 -21.87 -8.96 -12.94
CA THR A 196 -23.16 -9.38 -13.46
C THR A 196 -23.88 -8.20 -14.13
N ALA A 197 -24.35 -8.39 -15.35
CA ALA A 197 -25.17 -7.39 -16.03
C ALA A 197 -26.41 -7.06 -15.19
N ARG A 198 -26.61 -5.80 -14.83
CA ARG A 198 -27.84 -5.35 -14.20
C ARG A 198 -28.97 -5.55 -15.20
N LYS A 199 -29.96 -6.41 -14.89
CA LYS A 199 -31.22 -6.42 -15.63
C LYS A 199 -31.79 -4.99 -15.56
N ARG A 200 -31.92 -4.30 -16.72
CA ARG A 200 -32.71 -3.09 -16.79
C ARG A 200 -34.08 -3.43 -16.21
N GLN A 201 -34.46 -2.81 -15.11
CA GLN A 201 -35.86 -2.80 -14.71
C GLN A 201 -36.62 -2.18 -15.88
N ALA A 202 -37.29 -3.03 -16.65
CA ALA A 202 -38.24 -2.58 -17.63
C ALA A 202 -39.26 -1.70 -16.91
N GLY A 203 -39.33 -0.43 -17.31
CA GLY A 203 -40.16 0.56 -16.69
C GLY A 203 -41.56 0.03 -16.46
N ALA A 204 -42.11 0.27 -15.30
CA ALA A 204 -43.52 0.20 -15.04
C ALA A 204 -44.21 1.21 -15.99
N ALA A 205 -44.54 0.74 -17.18
CA ALA A 205 -45.40 1.49 -18.09
C ALA A 205 -46.77 1.53 -17.43
N SER A 206 -47.13 2.73 -17.05
CA SER A 206 -48.48 3.23 -16.84
C SER A 206 -49.56 2.29 -17.40
N LYS A 207 -50.38 1.72 -16.54
CA LYS A 207 -51.73 1.37 -16.83
C LYS A 207 -52.63 2.48 -16.29
N THR A 208 -52.87 3.48 -17.13
CA THR A 208 -54.04 4.34 -17.02
C THR A 208 -54.96 3.93 -18.16
N SER A 209 -56.09 3.36 -17.84
CA SER A 209 -57.34 3.39 -18.60
C SER A 209 -58.49 3.34 -17.62
#